data_fcd76b824d10f6f63d65f8417c7bb968
#
_entry.id   fcd76b824d10f6f63d65f8417c7bb968
#
_cell.length_a   1.000
_cell.length_b   1.000
_cell.length_c   1.000
_cell.angle_alpha   90.00
_cell.angle_beta   90.00
_cell.angle_gamma   90.00
#
_symmetry.space_group_name_H-M   'P 1'
#
loop_
_entity.id
_entity.type
_entity.pdbx_description
1 polymer ?
#
loop_
_entity_poly.entity_id
_entity_poly.type
_entity_poly.pdbx_seq_one_letter_code
_entity_poly.pdbx_strand_id
1 'polypeptide(L)'
;MNNDDYLKKLKDPEVWFEHAFAQKMVADKLFVDVIMKKDFLQSLRKESNLNKYVALWSNALYHYGIGIENGLKGVIVKNQPELVNFEVSGDDVILHDIGGKASRNHDLYSLANRAGMLDRNNGYRKGGFALEYMNGVKKKAEDLIRVAKEEGRLL
;
A
#
# COMPACT_ATOMS: atom_id res chain seq x y z
N MET A 1 -14.27 16.15 19.00
CA MET A 1 -12.83 16.41 18.89
C MET A 1 -12.74 17.74 18.18
N ASN A 2 -12.01 18.72 18.72
CA ASN A 2 -11.88 19.99 18.01
C ASN A 2 -10.85 19.88 16.88
N ASN A 3 -10.84 20.86 15.97
CA ASN A 3 -9.94 20.85 14.80
C ASN A 3 -8.45 20.85 15.22
N ASP A 4 -8.12 21.49 16.34
CA ASP A 4 -6.73 21.56 16.82
C ASP A 4 -6.22 20.18 17.28
N ASP A 5 -7.05 19.42 17.98
CA ASP A 5 -6.72 18.06 18.41
C ASP A 5 -6.56 17.13 17.20
N TYR A 6 -7.39 17.34 16.15
CA TYR A 6 -7.30 16.56 14.94
C TYR A 6 -6.05 16.90 14.13
N LEU A 7 -5.75 18.19 13.99
CA LEU A 7 -4.51 18.67 13.36
C LEU A 7 -3.26 18.15 14.06
N LYS A 8 -3.26 18.14 15.41
CA LYS A 8 -2.15 17.60 16.19
C LYS A 8 -1.93 16.13 15.90
N LYS A 9 -3.00 15.33 15.77
CA LYS A 9 -2.91 13.92 15.41
C LYS A 9 -2.39 13.73 13.99
N LEU A 10 -2.86 14.51 13.03
CA LEU A 10 -2.39 14.39 11.64
C LEU A 10 -0.91 14.78 11.46
N LYS A 11 -0.37 15.60 12.38
CA LYS A 11 1.05 15.95 12.43
C LYS A 11 1.90 14.93 13.20
N ASP A 12 1.28 13.95 13.84
CA ASP A 12 1.97 12.86 14.52
C ASP A 12 2.26 11.72 13.52
N PRO A 13 3.53 11.42 13.22
CA PRO A 13 3.87 10.35 12.27
C PRO A 13 3.41 8.97 12.74
N GLU A 14 3.28 8.73 14.04
CA GLU A 14 2.84 7.44 14.58
C GLU A 14 1.42 7.12 14.15
N VAL A 15 0.53 8.11 14.06
CA VAL A 15 -0.85 7.93 13.56
C VAL A 15 -0.84 7.37 12.12
N TRP A 16 0.05 7.88 11.28
CA TRP A 16 0.19 7.39 9.91
C TRP A 16 0.74 5.97 9.86
N PHE A 17 1.71 5.64 10.73
CA PHE A 17 2.26 4.29 10.82
C PHE A 17 1.26 3.28 11.37
N GLU A 18 0.45 3.66 12.36
CA GLU A 18 -0.65 2.84 12.87
C GLU A 18 -1.68 2.52 11.77
N HIS A 19 -2.09 3.53 11.00
CA HIS A 19 -2.97 3.33 9.85
C HIS A 19 -2.33 2.43 8.78
N ALA A 20 -1.06 2.63 8.46
CA ALA A 20 -0.32 1.79 7.53
C ALA A 20 -0.30 0.33 7.98
N PHE A 21 -0.02 0.09 9.27
CA PHE A 21 0.00 -1.23 9.87
C PHE A 21 -1.38 -1.90 9.87
N ALA A 22 -2.43 -1.16 10.23
CA ALA A 22 -3.81 -1.65 10.19
C ALA A 22 -4.22 -2.10 8.78
N GLN A 23 -3.89 -1.31 7.75
CA GLN A 23 -4.16 -1.67 6.36
C GLN A 23 -3.37 -2.91 5.93
N LYS A 24 -2.10 -3.01 6.34
CA LYS A 24 -1.28 -4.20 6.10
C LYS A 24 -1.90 -5.45 6.74
N MET A 25 -2.38 -5.37 7.97
CA MET A 25 -3.02 -6.50 8.66
C MET A 25 -4.25 -6.99 7.91
N VAL A 26 -5.11 -6.08 7.41
CA VAL A 26 -6.27 -6.43 6.59
C VAL A 26 -5.83 -7.11 5.30
N ALA A 27 -4.83 -6.54 4.62
CA ALA A 27 -4.29 -7.10 3.38
C ALA A 27 -3.71 -8.51 3.59
N ASP A 28 -2.91 -8.71 4.65
CA ASP A 28 -2.32 -10.00 5.01
C ASP A 28 -3.42 -11.05 5.25
N LYS A 29 -4.49 -10.68 5.95
CA LYS A 29 -5.63 -11.56 6.22
C LYS A 29 -6.33 -11.99 4.93
N LEU A 30 -6.64 -11.02 4.06
CA LEU A 30 -7.27 -11.29 2.78
C LEU A 30 -6.37 -12.15 1.89
N PHE A 31 -5.06 -11.88 1.87
CA PHE A 31 -4.08 -12.61 1.09
C PHE A 31 -3.93 -14.06 1.55
N VAL A 32 -3.86 -14.29 2.86
CA VAL A 32 -3.81 -15.64 3.44
C VAL A 32 -5.06 -16.43 3.11
N ASP A 33 -6.24 -15.81 3.22
CA ASP A 33 -7.52 -16.45 2.88
C ASP A 33 -7.61 -16.84 1.40
N VAL A 34 -6.88 -16.15 0.50
CA VAL A 34 -6.82 -16.50 -0.93
C VAL A 34 -5.81 -17.61 -1.21
N ILE A 35 -4.60 -17.51 -0.65
CA ILE A 35 -3.47 -18.36 -1.05
C ILE A 35 -3.41 -19.66 -0.24
N MET A 36 -3.76 -19.62 1.04
CA MET A 36 -3.60 -20.76 1.94
C MET A 36 -4.72 -21.78 1.86
N LYS A 37 -5.83 -21.47 1.19
CA LYS A 37 -6.83 -22.50 0.94
C LYS A 37 -6.33 -23.42 -0.17
N LYS A 38 -6.04 -24.68 0.21
CA LYS A 38 -5.73 -25.79 -0.73
C LYS A 38 -6.72 -25.85 -1.91
N ASP A 39 -7.92 -25.31 -1.68
CA ASP A 39 -9.00 -25.21 -2.65
C ASP A 39 -8.85 -24.06 -3.66
N PHE A 40 -7.89 -23.13 -3.47
CA PHE A 40 -7.71 -22.01 -4.39
C PHE A 40 -7.46 -22.51 -5.82
N LEU A 41 -6.49 -23.40 -5.99
CA LEU A 41 -6.15 -23.95 -7.31
C LEU A 41 -7.23 -24.89 -7.85
N GLN A 42 -7.97 -25.61 -6.97
CA GLN A 42 -9.11 -26.44 -7.38
C GLN A 42 -10.35 -25.60 -7.69
N SER A 43 -10.53 -24.48 -7.01
CA SER A 43 -11.68 -23.60 -7.19
C SER A 43 -11.55 -22.68 -8.41
N LEU A 44 -10.33 -22.43 -8.91
CA LEU A 44 -10.11 -21.80 -10.22
C LEU A 44 -10.76 -22.59 -11.37
N ARG A 45 -11.05 -23.89 -11.18
CA ARG A 45 -11.78 -24.72 -12.16
C ARG A 45 -13.29 -24.47 -12.19
N LYS A 46 -13.85 -23.79 -11.18
CA LYS A 46 -15.28 -23.46 -11.12
C LYS A 46 -15.43 -21.94 -11.27
N GLU A 47 -15.99 -21.53 -12.37
CA GLU A 47 -16.17 -20.13 -12.77
C GLU A 47 -16.81 -19.25 -11.67
N SER A 48 -17.75 -19.82 -10.89
CA SER A 48 -18.40 -19.14 -9.77
C SER A 48 -17.46 -18.77 -8.62
N ASN A 49 -16.33 -19.45 -8.46
CA ASN A 49 -15.37 -19.20 -7.40
C ASN A 49 -14.26 -18.24 -7.84
N LEU A 50 -13.97 -18.16 -9.14
CA LEU A 50 -12.93 -17.28 -9.70
C LEU A 50 -13.20 -15.83 -9.34
N ASN A 51 -14.42 -15.34 -9.51
CA ASN A 51 -14.79 -13.96 -9.21
C ASN A 51 -14.58 -13.60 -7.74
N LYS A 52 -14.89 -14.54 -6.83
CA LYS A 52 -14.65 -14.35 -5.39
C LYS A 52 -13.16 -14.20 -5.07
N TYR A 53 -12.30 -15.03 -5.67
CA TYR A 53 -10.86 -14.97 -5.42
C TYR A 53 -10.22 -13.75 -6.06
N VAL A 54 -10.65 -13.35 -7.25
CA VAL A 54 -10.23 -12.12 -7.91
C VAL A 54 -10.60 -10.91 -7.04
N ALA A 55 -11.82 -10.89 -6.49
CA ALA A 55 -12.25 -9.82 -5.60
C ALA A 55 -11.42 -9.75 -4.31
N LEU A 56 -11.16 -10.89 -3.66
CA LEU A 56 -10.32 -10.94 -2.46
C LEU A 56 -8.88 -10.49 -2.75
N TRP A 57 -8.30 -10.94 -3.86
CA TRP A 57 -6.97 -10.54 -4.30
C TRP A 57 -6.90 -9.03 -4.56
N SER A 58 -7.86 -8.50 -5.32
CA SER A 58 -7.92 -7.07 -5.63
C SER A 58 -8.07 -6.23 -4.37
N ASN A 59 -8.88 -6.67 -3.41
CA ASN A 59 -9.01 -5.99 -2.12
C ASN A 59 -7.72 -6.06 -1.30
N ALA A 60 -7.02 -7.20 -1.29
CA ALA A 60 -5.73 -7.30 -0.62
C ALA A 60 -4.72 -6.30 -1.21
N LEU A 61 -4.60 -6.22 -2.54
CA LEU A 61 -3.72 -5.27 -3.23
C LEU A 61 -4.10 -3.82 -2.93
N TYR A 62 -5.41 -3.51 -2.88
CA TYR A 62 -5.90 -2.19 -2.52
C TYR A 62 -5.46 -1.78 -1.10
N HIS A 63 -5.65 -2.65 -0.11
CA HIS A 63 -5.22 -2.38 1.27
C HIS A 63 -3.70 -2.28 1.40
N TYR A 64 -2.93 -3.09 0.67
CA TYR A 64 -1.47 -2.91 0.62
C TYR A 64 -1.09 -1.54 0.05
N GLY A 65 -1.76 -1.09 -1.03
CA GLY A 65 -1.53 0.22 -1.63
C GLY A 65 -1.77 1.35 -0.63
N ILE A 66 -2.89 1.33 0.09
CA ILE A 66 -3.20 2.32 1.15
C ILE A 66 -2.19 2.23 2.30
N GLY A 67 -1.78 1.02 2.69
CA GLY A 67 -0.78 0.82 3.73
C GLY A 67 0.56 1.45 3.36
N ILE A 68 1.03 1.25 2.12
CA ILE A 68 2.27 1.86 1.60
C ILE A 68 2.12 3.39 1.56
N GLU A 69 1.00 3.90 1.07
CA GLU A 69 0.71 5.32 1.00
C GLU A 69 0.81 5.98 2.38
N ASN A 70 0.11 5.43 3.38
CA ASN A 70 0.15 5.95 4.74
C ASN A 70 1.55 5.85 5.36
N GLY A 71 2.27 4.74 5.13
CA GLY A 71 3.65 4.59 5.59
C GLY A 71 4.57 5.66 5.02
N LEU A 72 4.47 5.94 3.72
CA LEU A 72 5.25 7.00 3.06
C LEU A 72 4.90 8.39 3.59
N LYS A 73 3.61 8.68 3.81
CA LYS A 73 3.16 9.93 4.43
C LYS A 73 3.71 10.07 5.85
N GLY A 74 3.67 9.00 6.66
CA GLY A 74 4.28 8.98 7.99
C GLY A 74 5.77 9.31 7.97
N VAL A 75 6.53 8.77 7.01
CA VAL A 75 7.96 9.09 6.83
C VAL A 75 8.17 10.57 6.49
N ILE A 76 7.33 11.15 5.62
CA ILE A 76 7.43 12.57 5.26
C ILE A 76 7.09 13.44 6.48
N VAL A 77 5.99 13.15 7.18
CA VAL A 77 5.58 13.87 8.40
C VAL A 77 6.68 13.83 9.47
N LYS A 78 7.37 12.68 9.62
CA LYS A 78 8.46 12.51 10.58
C LYS A 78 9.71 13.31 10.22
N ASN A 79 10.12 13.26 8.95
CA ASN A 79 11.42 13.77 8.54
C ASN A 79 11.37 15.19 7.98
N GLN A 80 10.20 15.63 7.50
CA GLN A 80 9.98 16.91 6.81
C GLN A 80 8.59 17.47 7.13
N PRO A 81 8.25 17.68 8.43
CA PRO A 81 6.91 18.11 8.85
C PRO A 81 6.51 19.45 8.24
N GLU A 82 7.49 20.31 7.89
CA GLU A 82 7.28 21.59 7.25
C GLU A 82 6.73 21.50 5.81
N LEU A 83 6.86 20.34 5.17
CA LEU A 83 6.32 20.08 3.84
C LEU A 83 4.87 19.65 3.84
N VAL A 84 4.26 19.49 5.03
CA VAL A 84 2.90 18.96 5.16
C VAL A 84 1.95 20.10 5.49
N ASN A 85 1.06 20.40 4.55
CA ASN A 85 0.08 21.47 4.69
C ASN A 85 -1.32 20.92 4.85
N PHE A 86 -1.99 21.38 5.91
CA PHE A 86 -3.39 21.10 6.17
C PHE A 86 -4.20 22.38 5.97
N GLU A 87 -5.35 22.23 5.33
CA GLU A 87 -6.36 23.27 5.21
C GLU A 87 -7.49 22.99 6.18
N VAL A 88 -7.90 24.02 6.94
CA VAL A 88 -9.07 23.95 7.81
C VAL A 88 -10.21 24.68 7.11
N SER A 89 -11.27 23.95 6.78
CA SER A 89 -12.45 24.48 6.12
C SER A 89 -13.69 24.16 6.97
N GLY A 90 -14.17 25.15 7.74
CA GLY A 90 -15.25 24.92 8.70
C GLY A 90 -14.85 23.90 9.77
N ASP A 91 -15.61 22.82 9.86
CA ASP A 91 -15.35 21.71 10.79
C ASP A 91 -14.42 20.62 10.24
N ASP A 92 -14.00 20.74 8.97
CA ASP A 92 -13.17 19.77 8.28
C ASP A 92 -11.69 20.19 8.28
N VAL A 93 -10.81 19.19 8.42
CA VAL A 93 -9.37 19.34 8.22
C VAL A 93 -8.95 18.46 7.06
N ILE A 94 -8.43 19.08 6.04
CA ILE A 94 -8.07 18.43 4.78
C ILE A 94 -6.55 18.49 4.61
N LEU A 95 -5.95 17.36 4.25
CA LEU A 95 -4.56 17.34 3.81
C LEU A 95 -4.46 18.01 2.43
N HIS A 96 -4.00 19.26 2.40
CA HIS A 96 -3.88 20.02 1.17
C HIS A 96 -2.74 19.50 0.30
N ASP A 97 -1.54 19.43 0.84
CA ASP A 97 -0.39 18.81 0.18
C ASP A 97 0.57 18.17 1.19
N ILE A 98 1.43 17.32 0.67
CA ILE A 98 2.45 16.61 1.43
C ILE A 98 3.79 16.68 0.67
N GLY A 99 4.37 17.88 0.63
CA GLY A 99 5.65 18.16 -0.01
C GLY A 99 5.60 18.17 -1.53
N GLY A 100 4.48 18.61 -2.14
CA GLY A 100 4.36 18.73 -3.57
C GLY A 100 2.99 19.18 -4.06
N LYS A 101 2.65 18.88 -5.30
CA LYS A 101 1.33 19.21 -5.84
C LYS A 101 0.26 18.34 -5.18
N ALA A 102 -0.83 18.95 -4.70
CA ALA A 102 -1.97 18.28 -4.07
C ALA A 102 -2.51 17.10 -4.91
N SER A 103 -2.53 17.24 -6.24
CA SER A 103 -2.93 16.17 -7.17
C SER A 103 -2.08 14.90 -7.12
N ARG A 104 -0.93 14.91 -6.42
CA ARG A 104 -0.03 13.78 -6.26
C ARG A 104 0.06 13.25 -4.83
N ASN A 105 -0.88 13.60 -3.98
CA ASN A 105 -0.92 13.13 -2.59
C ASN A 105 -1.22 11.61 -2.47
N HIS A 106 -1.69 10.99 -3.56
CA HIS A 106 -1.94 9.55 -3.67
C HIS A 106 -1.02 8.84 -4.67
N ASP A 107 -0.10 9.57 -5.31
CA ASP A 107 0.90 9.00 -6.22
C ASP A 107 2.06 8.39 -5.40
N LEU A 108 2.08 7.07 -5.32
CA LEU A 108 3.08 6.32 -4.53
C LEU A 108 4.51 6.61 -4.96
N TYR A 109 4.75 6.81 -6.26
CA TYR A 109 6.08 7.15 -6.74
C TYR A 109 6.53 8.53 -6.26
N SER A 110 5.65 9.52 -6.38
CA SER A 110 5.91 10.88 -5.89
C SER A 110 6.10 10.90 -4.37
N LEU A 111 5.29 10.17 -3.62
CA LEU A 111 5.43 10.03 -2.17
C LEU A 111 6.75 9.35 -1.79
N ALA A 112 7.14 8.26 -2.46
CA ALA A 112 8.40 7.56 -2.21
C ALA A 112 9.61 8.46 -2.50
N ASN A 113 9.55 9.28 -3.55
CA ASN A 113 10.59 10.25 -3.87
C ASN A 113 10.73 11.32 -2.76
N ARG A 114 9.60 11.88 -2.30
CA ARG A 114 9.57 12.87 -1.21
C ARG A 114 10.05 12.29 0.12
N ALA A 115 9.66 11.05 0.41
CA ALA A 115 10.14 10.31 1.59
C ALA A 115 11.65 9.99 1.53
N GLY A 116 12.34 10.30 0.42
CA GLY A 116 13.75 10.00 0.22
C GLY A 116 14.05 8.51 0.02
N MET A 117 13.05 7.74 -0.36
CA MET A 117 13.19 6.30 -0.58
C MET A 117 13.61 5.92 -2.00
N LEU A 118 13.60 6.88 -2.94
CA LEU A 118 14.10 6.68 -4.29
C LEU A 118 15.54 7.17 -4.42
N ASP A 119 16.39 6.36 -5.06
CA ASP A 119 17.71 6.80 -5.49
C ASP A 119 17.56 7.67 -6.74
N ARG A 120 18.07 8.90 -6.69
CA ARG A 120 18.03 9.84 -7.80
C ARG A 120 18.70 9.30 -9.06
N ASN A 121 19.67 8.39 -8.92
CA ASN A 121 20.44 7.83 -10.04
C ASN A 121 19.84 6.55 -10.60
N ASN A 122 19.19 5.71 -9.75
CA ASN A 122 18.68 4.40 -10.13
C ASN A 122 17.16 4.24 -9.88
N GLY A 123 16.46 5.29 -9.47
CA GLY A 123 15.03 5.26 -9.15
C GLY A 123 14.67 4.62 -7.81
N TYR A 124 15.60 3.83 -7.21
CA TYR A 124 15.35 3.13 -5.94
C TYR A 124 16.62 3.04 -5.11
N ARG A 125 16.53 3.28 -3.80
CA ARG A 125 17.61 2.96 -2.88
C ARG A 125 17.75 1.43 -2.75
N LYS A 126 19.00 0.92 -2.89
CA LYS A 126 19.30 -0.47 -2.51
C LYS A 126 18.85 -0.70 -1.06
N GLY A 127 17.99 -1.69 -0.82
CA GLY A 127 17.46 -2.01 0.51
C GLY A 127 16.20 -1.23 0.92
N GLY A 128 15.51 -0.55 0.03
CA GLY A 128 14.20 0.06 0.31
C GLY A 128 13.14 -1.04 0.50
N PHE A 129 12.51 -1.08 1.68
CA PHE A 129 11.48 -2.06 2.06
C PHE A 129 10.39 -2.24 1.00
N ALA A 130 9.97 -1.15 0.35
CA ALA A 130 8.95 -1.20 -0.71
C ALA A 130 9.42 -1.98 -1.95
N LEU A 131 10.70 -1.85 -2.34
CA LEU A 131 11.24 -2.55 -3.51
C LEU A 131 11.43 -4.04 -3.24
N GLU A 132 12.00 -4.41 -2.09
CA GLU A 132 12.14 -5.81 -1.69
C GLU A 132 10.78 -6.48 -1.59
N TYR A 133 9.79 -5.79 -1.05
CA TYR A 133 8.42 -6.27 -0.96
C TYR A 133 7.79 -6.45 -2.35
N MET A 134 7.86 -5.45 -3.23
CA MET A 134 7.34 -5.51 -4.60
C MET A 134 8.04 -6.59 -5.43
N ASN A 135 9.36 -6.72 -5.31
CA ASN A 135 10.13 -7.77 -5.97
C ASN A 135 9.78 -9.16 -5.40
N GLY A 136 9.56 -9.27 -4.10
CA GLY A 136 9.10 -10.50 -3.47
C GLY A 136 7.71 -10.93 -3.94
N VAL A 137 6.77 -9.99 -4.05
CA VAL A 137 5.42 -10.25 -4.58
C VAL A 137 5.47 -10.63 -6.05
N LYS A 138 6.24 -9.90 -6.86
CA LYS A 138 6.43 -10.18 -8.28
C LYS A 138 7.03 -11.57 -8.49
N LYS A 139 8.12 -11.90 -7.78
CA LYS A 139 8.77 -13.22 -7.86
C LYS A 139 7.83 -14.34 -7.46
N LYS A 140 7.05 -14.19 -6.38
CA LYS A 140 6.06 -15.19 -5.98
C LYS A 140 4.97 -15.36 -7.03
N ALA A 141 4.49 -14.28 -7.65
CA ALA A 141 3.50 -14.34 -8.72
C ALA A 141 4.07 -15.06 -9.96
N GLU A 142 5.30 -14.75 -10.35
CA GLU A 142 6.00 -15.41 -11.47
C GLU A 142 6.21 -16.91 -11.20
N ASP A 143 6.61 -17.28 -9.97
CA ASP A 143 6.77 -18.68 -9.57
C ASP A 143 5.43 -19.43 -9.59
N LEU A 144 4.35 -18.83 -9.12
CA LEU A 144 3.01 -19.42 -9.16
C LEU A 144 2.52 -19.64 -10.60
N ILE A 145 2.75 -18.66 -11.49
CA ILE A 145 2.39 -18.75 -12.91
C ILE A 145 3.22 -19.86 -13.57
N ARG A 146 4.53 -19.94 -13.26
CA ARG A 146 5.41 -20.98 -13.78
C ARG A 146 4.94 -22.37 -13.37
N VAL A 147 4.68 -22.58 -12.08
CA VAL A 147 4.18 -23.85 -11.54
C VAL A 147 2.84 -24.22 -12.18
N ALA A 148 1.92 -23.26 -12.31
CA ALA A 148 0.62 -23.51 -12.94
C ALA A 148 0.73 -23.89 -14.43
N LYS A 149 1.72 -23.34 -15.15
CA LYS A 149 2.03 -23.72 -16.54
C LYS A 149 2.64 -25.12 -16.62
N GLU A 150 3.64 -25.42 -15.76
CA GLU A 150 4.29 -26.74 -15.71
C GLU A 150 3.31 -27.86 -15.36
N GLU A 151 2.30 -27.56 -14.54
CA GLU A 151 1.26 -28.52 -14.17
C GLU A 151 0.08 -28.55 -15.15
N GLY A 152 0.16 -27.85 -16.28
CA GLY A 152 -0.89 -27.80 -17.33
C GLY A 152 -2.20 -27.17 -16.83
N ARG A 153 -2.12 -26.29 -15.84
CA ARG A 153 -3.28 -25.64 -15.22
C ARG A 153 -3.60 -24.26 -15.83
N LEU A 154 -2.68 -23.73 -16.61
CA LEU A 154 -2.86 -22.53 -17.44
C LEU A 154 -2.52 -22.87 -18.88
N LEU A 155 -3.44 -22.59 -19.80
CA LEU A 155 -3.21 -22.62 -21.24
C LEU A 155 -2.40 -21.38 -21.68
#